data_66ae9a094aa59d6a9194a3cb6a81e216
#
_entry.id   66ae9a094aa59d6a9194a3cb6a81e216
#
_cell.length_a   1.000
_cell.length_b   1.000
_cell.length_c   1.000
_cell.angle_alpha   90.00
_cell.angle_beta   90.00
_cell.angle_gamma   90.00
#
_symmetry.space_group_name_H-M   'P 1'
#
loop_
_entity.id
_entity.type
_entity.pdbx_description
1 polymer ?
#
loop_
_entity_poly.entity_id
_entity_poly.type
_entity_poly.pdbx_seq_one_letter_code
_entity_poly.pdbx_strand_id
1 'polypeptide(L)'
;MDTRFIQQLQKFSLSADAIALVLSQAKELQLPTRHILHHQGEYPQQFYFLLDGLCHACYLTEDGKEFSKEFYWEVDWMIGFESAILQQASPFLLETLTPVHLLTFPIELLQHWRSTHHPLYTHLLETQLVYKERKERFLLLHTPEQKYHLFKTSFPTLLERLSDRQIAAYLGITPVSLSRIKSRSTV
;
A
#
# COMPACT_ATOMS: atom_id res chain seq x y z
N MET A 1 -8.62 11.14 -17.50
CA MET A 1 -8.66 10.52 -16.17
C MET A 1 -8.88 9.03 -16.33
N ASP A 2 -8.16 8.19 -15.59
CA ASP A 2 -8.11 6.74 -15.80
C ASP A 2 -9.46 6.06 -15.50
N THR A 3 -9.93 5.25 -16.44
CA THR A 3 -11.21 4.53 -16.35
C THR A 3 -11.25 3.56 -15.17
N ARG A 4 -10.11 2.96 -14.79
CA ARG A 4 -9.99 2.02 -13.65
C ARG A 4 -10.33 2.72 -12.33
N PHE A 5 -9.89 3.97 -12.14
CA PHE A 5 -10.22 4.74 -10.96
C PHE A 5 -11.72 5.02 -10.86
N ILE A 6 -12.36 5.44 -11.97
CA ILE A 6 -13.81 5.66 -12.01
C ILE A 6 -14.57 4.37 -11.68
N GLN A 7 -14.15 3.24 -12.25
CA GLN A 7 -14.76 1.94 -11.96
C GLN A 7 -14.62 1.54 -10.48
N GLN A 8 -13.51 1.88 -9.82
CA GLN A 8 -13.37 1.66 -8.38
C GLN A 8 -14.36 2.52 -7.58
N LEU A 9 -14.49 3.80 -7.91
CA LEU A 9 -15.43 4.68 -7.22
C LEU A 9 -16.90 4.22 -7.41
N GLN A 10 -17.25 3.69 -8.58
CA GLN A 10 -18.59 3.16 -8.86
C GLN A 10 -18.93 1.93 -7.99
N LYS A 11 -17.95 1.10 -7.61
CA LYS A 11 -18.18 -0.04 -6.72
C LYS A 11 -18.65 0.37 -5.32
N PHE A 12 -18.41 1.61 -4.92
CA PHE A 12 -18.77 2.13 -3.60
C PHE A 12 -20.16 2.75 -3.53
N SER A 13 -20.99 2.54 -4.56
CA SER A 13 -22.36 3.07 -4.65
C SER A 13 -22.43 4.59 -4.47
N LEU A 14 -21.39 5.30 -4.87
CA LEU A 14 -21.39 6.76 -4.87
C LEU A 14 -22.26 7.30 -5.99
N SER A 15 -22.94 8.43 -5.73
CA SER A 15 -23.66 9.17 -6.76
C SER A 15 -22.68 9.74 -7.80
N ALA A 16 -23.19 10.04 -9.00
CA ALA A 16 -22.39 10.67 -10.04
C ALA A 16 -21.74 11.99 -9.58
N ASP A 17 -22.47 12.79 -8.81
CA ASP A 17 -21.98 14.05 -8.26
C ASP A 17 -20.87 13.82 -7.22
N ALA A 18 -20.99 12.81 -6.35
CA ALA A 18 -19.97 12.45 -5.40
C ALA A 18 -18.68 11.95 -6.11
N ILE A 19 -18.83 11.16 -7.16
CA ILE A 19 -17.70 10.75 -8.01
C ILE A 19 -17.05 11.97 -8.66
N ALA A 20 -17.83 12.87 -9.27
CA ALA A 20 -17.31 14.08 -9.88
C ALA A 20 -16.54 14.96 -8.89
N LEU A 21 -17.03 15.06 -7.64
CA LEU A 21 -16.35 15.80 -6.58
C LEU A 21 -15.00 15.15 -6.22
N VAL A 22 -14.94 13.83 -6.05
CA VAL A 22 -13.67 13.12 -5.80
C VAL A 22 -12.69 13.33 -6.95
N LEU A 23 -13.18 13.23 -8.19
CA LEU A 23 -12.39 13.45 -9.40
C LEU A 23 -11.82 14.87 -9.49
N SER A 24 -12.57 15.88 -9.07
CA SER A 24 -12.14 17.29 -9.09
C SER A 24 -10.98 17.58 -8.11
N GLN A 25 -10.79 16.75 -7.08
CA GLN A 25 -9.71 16.88 -6.10
C GLN A 25 -8.46 16.08 -6.48
N ALA A 26 -8.58 15.21 -7.46
CA ALA A 26 -7.46 14.37 -7.90
C ALA A 26 -6.50 15.16 -8.80
N LYS A 27 -5.20 15.03 -8.54
CA LYS A 27 -4.15 15.53 -9.44
C LYS A 27 -3.31 14.35 -9.91
N GLU A 28 -3.07 14.27 -11.22
CA GLU A 28 -2.18 13.24 -11.79
C GLU A 28 -0.72 13.59 -11.51
N LEU A 29 0.06 12.56 -11.17
CA LEU A 29 1.47 12.69 -10.86
C LEU A 29 2.23 11.49 -11.43
N GLN A 30 3.33 11.75 -12.14
CA GLN A 30 4.26 10.73 -12.61
C GLN A 30 5.59 10.93 -11.89
N LEU A 31 6.12 9.85 -11.32
CA LEU A 31 7.34 9.89 -10.52
C LEU A 31 8.31 8.80 -10.98
N PRO A 32 9.61 9.05 -10.89
CA PRO A 32 10.63 8.06 -11.21
C PRO A 32 10.72 6.99 -10.11
N THR A 33 11.48 5.93 -10.37
CA THR A 33 11.91 4.95 -9.38
C THR A 33 12.67 5.61 -8.23
N ARG A 34 12.52 5.09 -7.00
CA ARG A 34 13.19 5.56 -5.78
C ARG A 34 12.85 7.00 -5.40
N HIS A 35 11.65 7.45 -5.76
CA HIS A 35 11.13 8.71 -5.28
C HIS A 35 10.45 8.52 -3.94
N ILE A 36 10.79 9.33 -2.94
CA ILE A 36 10.17 9.28 -1.63
C ILE A 36 8.92 10.16 -1.65
N LEU A 37 7.76 9.55 -1.40
CA LEU A 37 6.46 10.23 -1.31
C LEU A 37 6.30 10.93 0.05
N HIS A 38 6.77 10.31 1.13
CA HIS A 38 6.97 10.94 2.44
C HIS A 38 7.96 10.12 3.27
N HIS A 39 8.72 10.78 4.12
CA HIS A 39 9.62 10.14 5.07
C HIS A 39 8.90 9.67 6.33
N GLN A 40 9.46 8.65 6.97
CA GLN A 40 9.11 8.32 8.35
C GLN A 40 9.41 9.52 9.26
N GLY A 41 8.48 9.87 10.14
CA GLY A 41 8.60 11.04 11.00
C GLY A 41 8.05 12.35 10.40
N GLU A 42 7.66 12.37 9.13
CA GLU A 42 7.00 13.51 8.49
C GLU A 42 5.48 13.43 8.60
N TYR A 43 4.82 14.59 8.63
CA TYR A 43 3.36 14.69 8.55
C TYR A 43 2.91 14.55 7.10
N PRO A 44 2.19 13.47 6.72
CA PRO A 44 1.74 13.31 5.34
C PRO A 44 0.79 14.43 4.95
N GLN A 45 1.09 15.12 3.85
CA GLN A 45 0.24 16.17 3.29
C GLN A 45 -0.74 15.63 2.26
N GLN A 46 -0.53 14.39 1.82
CA GLN A 46 -1.27 13.79 0.72
C GLN A 46 -1.51 12.30 0.99
N PHE A 47 -2.53 11.76 0.32
CA PHE A 47 -2.72 10.34 0.11
C PHE A 47 -2.90 10.06 -1.37
N TYR A 48 -2.79 8.80 -1.79
CA TYR A 48 -2.61 8.48 -3.20
C TYR A 48 -3.47 7.30 -3.64
N PHE A 49 -3.75 7.26 -4.95
CA PHE A 49 -4.28 6.10 -5.64
C PHE A 49 -3.32 5.73 -6.77
N LEU A 50 -2.85 4.49 -6.80
CA LEU A 50 -1.85 4.03 -7.75
C LEU A 50 -2.52 3.55 -9.03
N LEU A 51 -2.24 4.22 -10.15
CA LEU A 51 -2.75 3.87 -11.49
C LEU A 51 -1.85 2.85 -12.16
N ASP A 52 -0.53 3.03 -12.02
CA ASP A 52 0.49 2.14 -12.63
C ASP A 52 1.78 2.18 -11.82
N GLY A 53 2.48 1.05 -11.76
CA GLY A 53 3.76 0.91 -11.08
C GLY A 53 3.69 0.17 -9.75
N LEU A 54 4.71 0.37 -8.92
CA LEU A 54 4.89 -0.31 -7.64
C LEU A 54 5.45 0.64 -6.59
N CYS A 55 4.79 0.71 -5.44
CA CYS A 55 5.25 1.47 -4.26
C CYS A 55 5.48 0.55 -3.07
N HIS A 56 6.27 1.03 -2.13
CA HIS A 56 6.65 0.32 -0.91
C HIS A 56 6.52 1.22 0.31
N ALA A 57 5.88 0.72 1.34
CA ALA A 57 5.92 1.30 2.66
C ALA A 57 6.81 0.46 3.58
N CYS A 58 7.71 1.09 4.31
CA CYS A 58 8.60 0.39 5.23
C CYS A 58 8.83 1.17 6.52
N TYR A 59 9.09 0.42 7.59
CA TYR A 59 9.57 0.96 8.87
C TYR A 59 11.09 0.94 8.87
N LEU A 60 11.68 2.07 9.25
CA LEU A 60 13.12 2.21 9.45
C LEU A 60 13.42 2.25 10.94
N THR A 61 14.38 1.46 11.39
CA THR A 61 14.83 1.45 12.78
C THR A 61 16.07 2.33 12.94
N GLU A 62 16.37 2.74 14.17
CA GLU A 62 17.55 3.56 14.50
C GLU A 62 18.88 2.88 14.14
N ASP A 63 18.93 1.53 14.16
CA ASP A 63 20.08 0.73 13.74
C ASP A 63 20.14 0.48 12.22
N GLY A 64 19.31 1.19 11.44
CA GLY A 64 19.32 1.16 9.97
C GLY A 64 18.69 -0.07 9.34
N LYS A 65 17.92 -0.87 10.10
CA LYS A 65 17.15 -1.98 9.53
C LYS A 65 15.86 -1.48 8.92
N GLU A 66 15.45 -2.16 7.86
CA GLU A 66 14.21 -1.92 7.14
C GLU A 66 13.26 -3.11 7.31
N PHE A 67 12.02 -2.81 7.72
CA PHE A 67 10.94 -3.80 7.80
C PHE A 67 9.84 -3.42 6.81
N SER A 68 9.55 -4.32 5.89
CA SER A 68 8.49 -4.09 4.90
C SER A 68 7.12 -4.06 5.57
N LYS A 69 6.47 -2.89 5.49
CA LYS A 69 5.10 -2.71 5.96
C LYS A 69 4.11 -3.19 4.91
N GLU A 70 4.28 -2.74 3.65
CA GLU A 70 3.31 -2.98 2.59
C GLU A 70 3.89 -2.74 1.21
N PHE A 71 3.41 -3.49 0.22
CA PHE A 71 3.55 -3.15 -1.20
C PHE A 71 2.21 -2.68 -1.74
N TYR A 72 2.25 -1.70 -2.63
CA TYR A 72 1.10 -1.17 -3.34
C TYR A 72 1.37 -1.28 -4.84
N TRP A 73 0.39 -1.76 -5.58
CA TRP A 73 0.43 -1.89 -7.03
C TRP A 73 -0.83 -1.30 -7.66
N GLU A 74 -1.08 -1.58 -8.93
CA GLU A 74 -2.18 -0.95 -9.67
C GLU A 74 -3.53 -1.11 -8.95
N VAL A 75 -4.27 -0.02 -8.86
CA VAL A 75 -5.63 0.10 -8.26
C VAL A 75 -5.63 0.13 -6.72
N ASP A 76 -4.47 0.28 -6.09
CA ASP A 76 -4.38 0.40 -4.63
C ASP A 76 -4.48 1.86 -4.15
N TRP A 77 -5.13 2.02 -3.00
CA TRP A 77 -5.09 3.24 -2.22
C TRP A 77 -3.93 3.21 -1.23
N MET A 78 -3.10 4.24 -1.25
CA MET A 78 -1.98 4.42 -0.33
C MET A 78 -2.35 5.48 0.71
N ILE A 79 -2.83 5.01 1.87
CA ILE A 79 -3.34 5.86 2.96
C ILE A 79 -2.66 5.47 4.27
N GLY A 80 -2.06 6.44 4.95
CA GLY A 80 -1.57 6.33 6.32
C GLY A 80 -2.69 6.60 7.32
N PHE A 81 -3.63 5.67 7.51
CA PHE A 81 -4.79 5.88 8.40
C PHE A 81 -4.41 6.24 9.83
N GLU A 82 -3.35 5.61 10.39
CA GLU A 82 -2.87 5.94 11.73
C GLU A 82 -2.52 7.42 11.85
N SER A 83 -1.68 7.92 10.94
CA SER A 83 -1.28 9.33 10.91
C SER A 83 -2.45 10.28 10.69
N ALA A 84 -3.37 9.91 9.77
CA ALA A 84 -4.54 10.73 9.47
C ALA A 84 -5.55 10.78 10.63
N ILE A 85 -5.74 9.66 11.36
CA ILE A 85 -6.68 9.55 12.48
C ILE A 85 -6.14 10.26 13.71
N LEU A 86 -4.86 10.06 14.05
CA LEU A 86 -4.20 10.59 15.22
C LEU A 86 -3.59 11.98 14.99
N GLN A 87 -3.60 12.46 13.75
CA GLN A 87 -2.98 13.74 13.35
C GLN A 87 -1.52 13.83 13.79
N GLN A 88 -0.77 12.77 13.49
CA GLN A 88 0.64 12.64 13.87
C GLN A 88 1.52 12.30 12.67
N ALA A 89 2.84 12.40 12.87
CA ALA A 89 3.84 12.04 11.87
C ALA A 89 3.70 10.58 11.43
N SER A 90 4.03 10.30 10.16
CA SER A 90 4.00 8.94 9.61
C SER A 90 4.99 8.04 10.33
N PRO A 91 4.57 6.86 10.82
CA PRO A 91 5.49 5.89 11.40
C PRO A 91 6.28 5.10 10.35
N PHE A 92 6.09 5.37 9.06
CA PHE A 92 6.74 4.66 7.96
C PHE A 92 7.15 5.61 6.82
N LEU A 93 8.15 5.16 6.07
CA LEU A 93 8.55 5.74 4.79
C LEU A 93 7.66 5.16 3.68
N LEU A 94 7.27 5.99 2.71
CA LEU A 94 6.58 5.56 1.48
C LEU A 94 7.42 5.99 0.27
N GLU A 95 7.78 5.03 -0.59
CA GLU A 95 8.60 5.25 -1.77
C GLU A 95 8.12 4.50 -3.00
N THR A 96 8.56 4.93 -4.18
CA THR A 96 8.34 4.23 -5.45
C THR A 96 9.43 3.19 -5.70
N LEU A 97 9.06 1.97 -6.07
CA LEU A 97 10.00 0.90 -6.48
C LEU A 97 10.23 0.84 -7.99
N THR A 98 9.26 1.31 -8.77
CA THR A 98 9.33 1.46 -10.23
C THR A 98 8.95 2.91 -10.58
N PRO A 99 9.08 3.37 -11.84
CA PRO A 99 8.33 4.54 -12.27
C PRO A 99 6.85 4.32 -12.00
N VAL A 100 6.14 5.36 -11.55
CA VAL A 100 4.73 5.27 -11.18
C VAL A 100 3.90 6.36 -11.85
N HIS A 101 2.64 6.02 -12.10
CA HIS A 101 1.58 6.98 -12.41
C HIS A 101 0.51 6.87 -11.32
N LEU A 102 0.20 7.96 -10.64
CA LEU A 102 -0.72 7.98 -9.50
C LEU A 102 -1.60 9.22 -9.50
N LEU A 103 -2.70 9.13 -8.77
CA LEU A 103 -3.51 10.27 -8.37
C LEU A 103 -3.14 10.66 -6.95
N THR A 104 -2.97 11.95 -6.71
CA THR A 104 -2.71 12.51 -5.40
C THR A 104 -3.89 13.35 -4.93
N PHE A 105 -4.18 13.28 -3.63
CA PHE A 105 -5.27 13.96 -2.95
C PHE A 105 -4.74 14.65 -1.69
N PRO A 106 -5.23 15.85 -1.35
CA PRO A 106 -4.83 16.51 -0.11
C PRO A 106 -5.35 15.73 1.11
N ILE A 107 -4.56 15.67 2.19
CA ILE A 107 -4.94 14.92 3.40
C ILE A 107 -6.20 15.49 4.07
N GLU A 108 -6.46 16.78 3.90
CA GLU A 108 -7.65 17.45 4.39
C GLU A 108 -8.95 16.86 3.81
N LEU A 109 -8.88 16.35 2.57
CA LEU A 109 -10.01 15.67 1.95
C LEU A 109 -10.37 14.39 2.72
N LEU A 110 -9.37 13.61 3.15
CA LEU A 110 -9.58 12.40 3.96
C LEU A 110 -10.17 12.75 5.33
N GLN A 111 -9.70 13.84 5.94
CA GLN A 111 -10.22 14.36 7.20
C GLN A 111 -11.67 14.85 7.06
N HIS A 112 -11.98 15.54 5.97
CA HIS A 112 -13.34 15.95 5.63
C HIS A 112 -14.26 14.74 5.44
N TRP A 113 -13.85 13.72 4.70
CA TRP A 113 -14.63 12.48 4.53
C TRP A 113 -14.91 11.80 5.87
N ARG A 114 -13.92 11.80 6.77
CA ARG A 114 -14.09 11.25 8.13
C ARG A 114 -15.15 12.03 8.92
N SER A 115 -15.06 13.35 8.96
CA SER A 115 -15.95 14.21 9.76
C SER A 115 -17.39 14.22 9.23
N THR A 116 -17.58 14.03 7.93
CA THR A 116 -18.89 13.99 7.26
C THR A 116 -19.45 12.57 7.12
N HIS A 117 -18.76 11.55 7.65
CA HIS A 117 -19.14 10.14 7.48
C HIS A 117 -19.30 9.73 6.01
N HIS A 118 -18.43 10.25 5.14
CA HIS A 118 -18.48 9.97 3.72
C HIS A 118 -18.34 8.45 3.44
N PRO A 119 -19.21 7.82 2.62
CA PRO A 119 -19.21 6.36 2.41
C PRO A 119 -17.85 5.81 1.93
N LEU A 120 -17.14 6.56 1.08
CA LEU A 120 -15.82 6.16 0.60
C LEU A 120 -14.81 6.03 1.76
N TYR A 121 -14.83 6.94 2.75
CA TYR A 121 -13.94 6.84 3.91
C TYR A 121 -14.17 5.55 4.70
N THR A 122 -15.43 5.27 5.02
CA THR A 122 -15.82 4.06 5.76
C THR A 122 -15.37 2.81 5.03
N HIS A 123 -15.64 2.73 3.73
CA HIS A 123 -15.25 1.58 2.92
C HIS A 123 -13.73 1.39 2.84
N LEU A 124 -12.96 2.47 2.64
CA LEU A 124 -11.50 2.39 2.60
C LEU A 124 -10.92 1.94 3.95
N LEU A 125 -11.49 2.44 5.06
CA LEU A 125 -11.08 2.04 6.41
C LEU A 125 -11.41 0.57 6.70
N GLU A 126 -12.62 0.11 6.36
CA GLU A 126 -13.04 -1.30 6.53
C GLU A 126 -12.18 -2.24 5.68
N THR A 127 -11.91 -1.87 4.42
CA THR A 127 -11.03 -2.64 3.54
C THR A 127 -9.62 -2.76 4.15
N GLN A 128 -9.09 -1.66 4.65
CA GLN A 128 -7.78 -1.64 5.29
C GLN A 128 -7.76 -2.47 6.58
N LEU A 129 -8.81 -2.40 7.40
CA LEU A 129 -8.94 -3.20 8.62
C LEU A 129 -8.93 -4.69 8.31
N VAL A 130 -9.80 -5.14 7.40
CA VAL A 130 -9.87 -6.55 6.99
C VAL A 130 -8.54 -7.04 6.42
N TYR A 131 -7.87 -6.19 5.64
CA TYR A 131 -6.56 -6.51 5.11
C TYR A 131 -5.52 -6.69 6.23
N LYS A 132 -5.48 -5.80 7.23
CA LYS A 132 -4.56 -5.88 8.37
C LYS A 132 -4.79 -7.13 9.21
N GLU A 133 -6.03 -7.46 9.52
CA GLU A 133 -6.40 -8.70 10.23
C GLU A 133 -5.93 -9.96 9.48
N ARG A 134 -6.10 -9.99 8.16
CA ARG A 134 -5.63 -11.09 7.32
C ARG A 134 -4.11 -11.20 7.30
N LYS A 135 -3.42 -10.06 7.21
CA LYS A 135 -1.96 -10.01 7.20
C LYS A 135 -1.37 -10.43 8.54
N GLU A 136 -1.93 -9.98 9.64
CA GLU A 136 -1.53 -10.42 10.99
C GLU A 136 -1.66 -11.93 11.13
N ARG A 137 -2.82 -12.49 10.80
CA ARG A 137 -3.04 -13.94 10.82
C ARG A 137 -2.08 -14.69 9.91
N PHE A 138 -1.82 -14.16 8.71
CA PHE A 138 -0.82 -14.73 7.79
C PHE A 138 0.58 -14.75 8.42
N LEU A 139 1.00 -13.68 9.07
CA LEU A 139 2.32 -13.59 9.68
C LEU A 139 2.47 -14.47 10.93
N LEU A 140 1.40 -14.65 11.72
CA LEU A 140 1.45 -15.38 12.99
C LEU A 140 1.27 -16.90 12.82
N LEU A 141 0.40 -17.34 11.92
CA LEU A 141 -0.01 -18.75 11.86
C LEU A 141 0.77 -19.62 10.87
N HIS A 142 1.61 -19.02 10.00
CA HIS A 142 2.26 -19.78 8.94
C HIS A 142 3.78 -19.88 9.16
N THR A 143 4.33 -21.06 8.85
CA THR A 143 5.79 -21.27 8.77
C THR A 143 6.39 -20.46 7.62
N PRO A 144 7.72 -20.21 7.60
CA PRO A 144 8.39 -19.54 6.50
C PRO A 144 8.08 -20.15 5.10
N GLU A 145 8.06 -21.46 4.99
CA GLU A 145 7.73 -22.18 3.77
C GLU A 145 6.29 -21.94 3.34
N GLN A 146 5.34 -22.02 4.28
CA GLN A 146 3.92 -21.76 4.03
C GLN A 146 3.68 -20.31 3.60
N LYS A 147 4.34 -19.34 4.26
CA LYS A 147 4.26 -17.92 3.88
C LYS A 147 4.71 -17.69 2.44
N TYR A 148 5.86 -18.26 2.05
CA TYR A 148 6.35 -18.13 0.68
C TYR A 148 5.41 -18.77 -0.33
N HIS A 149 4.89 -19.95 -0.03
CA HIS A 149 3.97 -20.67 -0.93
C HIS A 149 2.66 -19.89 -1.14
N LEU A 150 2.06 -19.40 -0.04
CA LEU A 150 0.85 -18.57 -0.09
C LEU A 150 1.10 -17.26 -0.84
N PHE A 151 2.23 -16.59 -0.60
CA PHE A 151 2.60 -15.37 -1.31
C PHE A 151 2.73 -15.62 -2.81
N LYS A 152 3.46 -16.67 -3.21
CA LYS A 152 3.65 -17.07 -4.61
C LYS A 152 2.32 -17.37 -5.31
N THR A 153 1.38 -18.03 -4.62
CA THR A 153 0.08 -18.39 -5.19
C THR A 153 -0.87 -17.20 -5.25
N SER A 154 -0.83 -16.32 -4.24
CA SER A 154 -1.76 -15.19 -4.14
C SER A 154 -1.32 -13.99 -4.99
N PHE A 155 -0.01 -13.80 -5.19
CA PHE A 155 0.56 -12.62 -5.83
C PHE A 155 1.65 -12.98 -6.87
N PRO A 156 1.33 -13.79 -7.90
CA PRO A 156 2.34 -14.27 -8.87
C PRO A 156 2.99 -13.10 -9.62
N THR A 157 2.22 -12.10 -10.04
CA THR A 157 2.73 -10.92 -10.76
C THR A 157 3.61 -10.03 -9.88
N LEU A 158 3.29 -9.93 -8.59
CA LEU A 158 4.09 -9.17 -7.64
C LEU A 158 5.42 -9.89 -7.35
N LEU A 159 5.39 -11.23 -7.28
CA LEU A 159 6.59 -12.05 -7.10
C LEU A 159 7.64 -11.79 -8.19
N GLU A 160 7.22 -11.55 -9.43
CA GLU A 160 8.10 -11.26 -10.57
C GLU A 160 8.69 -9.85 -10.54
N ARG A 161 8.04 -8.93 -9.83
CA ARG A 161 8.40 -7.49 -9.74
C ARG A 161 9.28 -7.17 -8.55
N LEU A 162 9.36 -8.06 -7.55
CA LEU A 162 10.09 -7.85 -6.30
C LEU A 162 11.42 -8.62 -6.27
N SER A 163 12.44 -8.01 -5.68
CA SER A 163 13.69 -8.71 -5.33
C SER A 163 13.47 -9.68 -4.17
N ASP A 164 14.33 -10.71 -4.09
CA ASP A 164 14.30 -11.68 -2.98
C ASP A 164 14.45 -11.01 -1.61
N ARG A 165 15.21 -9.93 -1.51
CA ARG A 165 15.35 -9.15 -0.27
C ARG A 165 14.01 -8.53 0.15
N GLN A 166 13.28 -7.95 -0.79
CA GLN A 166 11.97 -7.34 -0.55
C GLN A 166 10.93 -8.40 -0.15
N ILE A 167 10.92 -9.54 -0.86
CA ILE A 167 10.03 -10.67 -0.53
C ILE A 167 10.34 -11.18 0.87
N ALA A 168 11.61 -11.41 1.21
CA ALA A 168 12.01 -11.89 2.52
C ALA A 168 11.57 -10.92 3.64
N ALA A 169 11.79 -9.60 3.43
CA ALA A 169 11.37 -8.56 4.38
C ALA A 169 9.85 -8.55 4.59
N TYR A 170 9.05 -8.71 3.51
CA TYR A 170 7.60 -8.77 3.60
C TYR A 170 7.08 -10.02 4.34
N LEU A 171 7.73 -11.17 4.11
CA LEU A 171 7.37 -12.42 4.77
C LEU A 171 7.88 -12.51 6.23
N GLY A 172 8.66 -11.53 6.68
CA GLY A 172 9.27 -11.53 8.01
C GLY A 172 10.32 -12.63 8.20
N ILE A 173 11.08 -12.95 7.13
CA ILE A 173 12.15 -13.97 7.14
C ILE A 173 13.46 -13.38 6.63
N THR A 174 14.58 -14.10 6.83
CA THR A 174 15.86 -13.66 6.28
C THR A 174 15.98 -14.00 4.78
N PRO A 175 16.77 -13.24 3.99
CA PRO A 175 17.04 -13.59 2.59
C PRO A 175 17.66 -14.99 2.43
N VAL A 176 18.48 -15.42 3.39
CA VAL A 176 19.07 -16.77 3.41
C VAL A 176 17.98 -17.85 3.59
N SER A 177 17.02 -17.61 4.48
CA SER A 177 15.87 -18.51 4.66
C SER A 177 15.05 -18.60 3.38
N LEU A 178 14.76 -17.46 2.74
CA LEU A 178 14.02 -17.44 1.46
C LEU A 178 14.75 -18.22 0.36
N SER A 179 16.07 -18.02 0.21
CA SER A 179 16.89 -18.75 -0.79
C SER A 179 16.81 -20.27 -0.59
N ARG A 180 16.89 -20.75 0.66
CA ARG A 180 16.75 -22.18 1.00
C ARG A 180 15.35 -22.72 0.67
N ILE A 181 14.29 -21.93 0.94
CA ILE A 181 12.91 -22.31 0.61
C ILE A 181 12.76 -22.43 -0.90
N LYS A 182 13.24 -21.45 -1.67
CA LYS A 182 13.18 -21.46 -3.15
C LYS A 182 13.88 -22.69 -3.74
N SER A 183 15.08 -23.02 -3.25
CA SER A 183 15.83 -24.18 -3.75
C SER A 183 15.15 -25.53 -3.48
N ARG A 184 14.41 -25.66 -2.38
CA ARG A 184 13.62 -26.88 -2.07
C ARG A 184 12.32 -26.97 -2.88
N SER A 185 11.78 -25.84 -3.32
CA SER A 185 10.52 -25.79 -4.09
C SER A 185 10.71 -26.02 -5.60
N THR A 186 11.95 -26.15 -6.06
CA THR A 186 12.30 -26.34 -7.48
C THR A 186 12.58 -27.82 -7.80
N VAL A 187 12.51 -28.72 -6.82
CA VAL A 187 12.61 -30.18 -6.94
C VAL A 187 11.21 -30.77 -6.85
#